data_19b159acea8b3c7e543cacb535ee1d99
#
_entry.id   19b159acea8b3c7e543cacb535ee1d99
#
_cell.length_a   1.000
_cell.length_b   1.000
_cell.length_c   1.000
_cell.angle_alpha   90.00
_cell.angle_beta   90.00
_cell.angle_gamma   90.00
#
_symmetry.space_group_name_H-M   'P 1'
#
loop_
_entity.id
_entity.type
_entity.pdbx_description
1 polymer ?
#
loop_
_entity_poly.entity_id
_entity_poly.type
_entity_poly.pdbx_seq_one_letter_code
_entity_poly.pdbx_strand_id
1 'polypeptide(L)'
;PKPSSAASDVYKRQEYDTGKIVIDDAAEFNVENVQLYNGFVFHTGTLEEGKLSIGDKVISAYDELRRFPIKNNHTGTHVLNLALRKTLEGEVDQKGSLVAPEKLRFDFSHKKAVSLDELRKIEQICNEQIKSNFNVYYKDVPLEQAKAISSVRAVFGETYPDPVRVISIGKPVEELLADPSNEEWNNYSVEFCGGTHVTKTSDIKFFVILEESGIAKGIRRIVAVTGTEAFEAQRIAQEFEAELNATEKLSFSQVKEKKLKELGVRLGQLSISVISKHELKEKFNKIDKVVKDEVKSRAKKEIKQTVDEVKNYFETNKDATYFVKAVDIPTNAKAITEAVAYLKSSAKDKSIYLLTGNDSEGKIAHGCYISNEAIEKGVDGAALAKQVSSIIGGKAGGKGNVFQGMGDKQTEADKAVAEITGLFKEKLTI
;
A
#
# COMPACT_ATOMS: atom_id res chain seq x y z
N PRO A 1 -38.44 26.66 -6.30
CA PRO A 1 -37.07 26.28 -6.53
C PRO A 1 -37.00 25.62 -7.90
N LYS A 2 -36.14 26.13 -8.82
CA LYS A 2 -35.80 25.33 -9.99
C LYS A 2 -35.30 24.01 -9.44
N PRO A 3 -35.86 22.86 -9.83
CA PRO A 3 -35.21 21.62 -9.51
C PRO A 3 -33.80 21.75 -10.12
N SER A 4 -32.77 21.79 -9.29
CA SER A 4 -31.49 21.36 -9.77
C SER A 4 -31.75 19.89 -10.07
N SER A 5 -32.18 19.63 -11.32
CA SER A 5 -32.27 18.27 -11.75
C SER A 5 -30.89 17.70 -11.47
N ALA A 6 -30.81 16.59 -10.74
CA ALA A 6 -29.62 15.81 -10.52
C ALA A 6 -28.80 15.57 -11.79
N ALA A 7 -29.40 15.81 -12.92
CA ALA A 7 -28.86 15.78 -14.25
C ALA A 7 -28.02 17.01 -14.63
N SER A 8 -28.17 18.17 -14.01
CA SER A 8 -27.35 19.34 -14.33
C SER A 8 -25.93 19.24 -13.83
N ASP A 9 -25.64 18.30 -12.93
CA ASP A 9 -24.32 18.10 -12.36
C ASP A 9 -23.38 17.16 -13.15
N VAL A 10 -23.81 16.66 -14.30
CA VAL A 10 -22.90 16.13 -15.33
C VAL A 10 -21.97 17.22 -15.91
N TYR A 11 -21.92 18.39 -15.27
CA TYR A 11 -20.91 19.39 -15.56
C TYR A 11 -19.53 18.86 -15.14
N LYS A 12 -18.93 18.08 -16.04
CA LYS A 12 -17.50 17.73 -16.21
C LYS A 12 -16.70 17.26 -14.98
N ARG A 13 -17.26 17.23 -13.76
CA ARG A 13 -16.49 16.99 -12.55
C ARG A 13 -17.18 16.08 -11.53
N GLN A 14 -18.49 16.17 -11.37
CA GLN A 14 -19.28 15.32 -10.46
C GLN A 14 -19.82 14.08 -11.17
N GLU A 15 -19.85 12.94 -10.49
CA GLU A 15 -20.60 11.80 -10.96
C GLU A 15 -22.12 12.07 -10.88
N TYR A 16 -22.86 11.37 -11.74
CA TYR A 16 -24.30 11.45 -11.82
C TYR A 16 -24.99 10.96 -10.55
N ASP A 17 -26.22 11.43 -10.34
CA ASP A 17 -27.10 10.91 -9.31
C ASP A 17 -27.83 9.65 -9.76
N THR A 18 -28.15 8.82 -8.78
CA THR A 18 -29.20 7.80 -8.87
C THR A 18 -30.43 8.28 -8.09
N GLY A 19 -31.56 7.67 -8.29
CA GLY A 19 -32.80 8.06 -7.60
C GLY A 19 -34.05 7.63 -8.34
N LYS A 20 -35.13 8.39 -8.18
CA LYS A 20 -36.43 8.05 -8.76
C LYS A 20 -37.09 9.24 -9.44
N ILE A 21 -37.84 8.96 -10.50
CA ILE A 21 -38.79 9.88 -11.12
C ILE A 21 -40.17 9.29 -10.86
N VAL A 22 -41.03 10.05 -10.15
CA VAL A 22 -42.32 9.55 -9.72
C VAL A 22 -43.46 10.48 -10.17
N ILE A 23 -44.60 9.88 -10.43
CA ILE A 23 -45.91 10.52 -10.47
C ILE A 23 -46.67 9.89 -9.33
N ASP A 24 -47.12 10.70 -8.36
CA ASP A 24 -47.81 10.23 -7.16
C ASP A 24 -48.93 9.23 -7.50
N ASP A 25 -48.85 8.05 -6.92
CA ASP A 25 -49.80 6.92 -7.09
C ASP A 25 -50.03 6.46 -8.53
N ALA A 26 -49.16 6.86 -9.50
CA ALA A 26 -49.40 6.56 -10.90
C ALA A 26 -48.20 5.93 -11.62
N ALA A 27 -46.98 6.32 -11.32
CA ALA A 27 -45.77 5.76 -11.95
C ALA A 27 -44.49 5.97 -11.13
N GLU A 28 -43.63 4.98 -11.16
CA GLU A 28 -42.27 5.04 -10.57
C GLU A 28 -41.24 4.58 -11.60
N PHE A 29 -40.26 5.43 -11.88
CA PHE A 29 -39.09 5.11 -12.71
C PHE A 29 -37.83 5.20 -11.87
N ASN A 30 -37.11 4.11 -11.74
CA ASN A 30 -35.83 4.03 -11.01
C ASN A 30 -34.70 4.51 -11.92
N VAL A 31 -34.00 5.58 -11.52
CA VAL A 31 -32.91 6.20 -12.28
C VAL A 31 -31.58 5.56 -11.86
N GLU A 32 -30.92 4.89 -12.78
CA GLU A 32 -29.63 4.19 -12.59
C GLU A 32 -28.46 4.99 -13.13
N ASN A 33 -28.68 5.83 -14.15
CA ASN A 33 -27.65 6.65 -14.78
C ASN A 33 -28.26 7.94 -15.35
N VAL A 34 -27.48 9.00 -15.33
CA VAL A 34 -27.86 10.30 -15.93
C VAL A 34 -26.70 10.83 -16.77
N GLN A 35 -27.01 11.21 -18.01
CA GLN A 35 -26.03 11.75 -18.95
C GLN A 35 -26.54 13.02 -19.61
N LEU A 36 -25.64 13.97 -19.88
CA LEU A 36 -25.92 15.17 -20.65
C LEU A 36 -25.41 14.97 -22.08
N TYR A 37 -26.29 15.07 -23.06
CA TYR A 37 -25.96 14.97 -24.47
C TYR A 37 -26.59 16.13 -25.26
N ASN A 38 -25.79 16.98 -25.88
CA ASN A 38 -26.24 18.13 -26.66
C ASN A 38 -27.27 19.05 -25.95
N GLY A 39 -27.10 19.24 -24.63
CA GLY A 39 -28.01 20.06 -23.84
C GLY A 39 -29.28 19.34 -23.33
N PHE A 40 -29.48 18.10 -23.73
CA PHE A 40 -30.53 17.22 -23.23
C PHE A 40 -30.03 16.34 -22.10
N VAL A 41 -30.85 16.13 -21.10
CA VAL A 41 -30.57 15.27 -19.96
C VAL A 41 -31.24 13.94 -20.16
N PHE A 42 -30.45 12.88 -20.25
CA PHE A 42 -30.92 11.50 -20.39
C PHE A 42 -30.86 10.78 -19.04
N HIS A 43 -32.04 10.32 -18.60
CA HIS A 43 -32.15 9.42 -17.47
C HIS A 43 -32.32 8.00 -17.97
N THR A 44 -31.44 7.10 -17.57
CA THR A 44 -31.48 5.68 -17.91
C THR A 44 -31.82 4.88 -16.66
N GLY A 45 -32.69 3.91 -16.78
CA GLY A 45 -33.11 3.08 -15.65
C GLY A 45 -34.29 2.19 -15.99
N THR A 46 -35.05 1.79 -14.97
CA THR A 46 -36.17 0.84 -15.08
C THR A 46 -37.48 1.49 -14.64
N LEU A 47 -38.54 1.32 -15.45
CA LEU A 47 -39.90 1.67 -15.04
C LEU A 47 -40.42 0.53 -14.18
N GLU A 48 -40.54 0.77 -12.88
CA GLU A 48 -40.99 -0.23 -11.89
C GLU A 48 -42.53 -0.34 -11.89
N GLU A 49 -43.20 0.79 -12.07
CA GLU A 49 -44.67 0.83 -12.01
C GLU A 49 -45.24 1.92 -12.92
N GLY A 50 -46.42 1.66 -13.48
CA GLY A 50 -47.24 2.63 -14.20
C GLY A 50 -46.72 2.99 -15.60
N LYS A 51 -46.92 4.23 -16.04
CA LYS A 51 -46.56 4.76 -17.35
C LYS A 51 -46.14 6.21 -17.25
N LEU A 52 -45.08 6.58 -17.94
CA LEU A 52 -44.62 7.95 -18.15
C LEU A 52 -44.93 8.39 -19.58
N SER A 53 -45.43 9.61 -19.75
CA SER A 53 -45.78 10.19 -21.03
C SER A 53 -45.17 11.58 -21.16
N ILE A 54 -44.96 12.02 -22.42
CA ILE A 54 -44.48 13.40 -22.70
C ILE A 54 -45.48 14.41 -22.13
N GLY A 55 -44.97 15.36 -21.36
CA GLY A 55 -45.79 16.41 -20.73
C GLY A 55 -46.26 16.11 -19.32
N ASP A 56 -46.02 14.91 -18.80
CA ASP A 56 -46.31 14.59 -17.43
C ASP A 56 -45.50 15.43 -16.46
N LYS A 57 -46.16 15.88 -15.37
CA LYS A 57 -45.48 16.51 -14.26
C LYS A 57 -44.96 15.42 -13.32
N VAL A 58 -43.67 15.41 -13.14
CA VAL A 58 -42.96 14.41 -12.35
C VAL A 58 -42.25 15.04 -11.16
N ILE A 59 -42.06 14.27 -10.10
CA ILE A 59 -41.17 14.57 -8.99
C ILE A 59 -39.87 13.77 -9.21
N SER A 60 -38.74 14.47 -9.27
CA SER A 60 -37.42 13.84 -9.31
C SER A 60 -36.80 13.84 -7.92
N ALA A 61 -36.63 12.66 -7.33
CA ALA A 61 -35.98 12.44 -6.05
C ALA A 61 -34.63 11.79 -6.28
N TYR A 62 -33.56 12.47 -5.91
CA TYR A 62 -32.21 11.88 -5.98
C TYR A 62 -31.86 11.15 -4.67
N ASP A 63 -30.93 10.21 -4.76
CA ASP A 63 -30.37 9.50 -3.60
C ASP A 63 -29.47 10.43 -2.78
N GLU A 64 -29.95 10.90 -1.65
CA GLU A 64 -29.19 11.78 -0.77
C GLU A 64 -27.97 11.10 -0.15
N LEU A 65 -28.02 9.78 0.10
CA LEU A 65 -26.89 9.04 0.66
C LEU A 65 -25.73 9.00 -0.32
N ARG A 66 -26.01 8.91 -1.62
CA ARG A 66 -25.01 9.02 -2.67
C ARG A 66 -24.55 10.47 -2.88
N ARG A 67 -25.49 11.43 -2.87
CA ARG A 67 -25.19 12.85 -3.14
C ARG A 67 -24.39 13.52 -2.03
N PHE A 68 -24.60 13.14 -0.77
CA PHE A 68 -23.92 13.76 0.36
C PHE A 68 -22.38 13.64 0.28
N PRO A 69 -21.76 12.45 0.11
CA PRO A 69 -20.31 12.34 -0.07
C PRO A 69 -19.82 13.04 -1.33
N ILE A 70 -20.60 13.12 -2.40
CA ILE A 70 -20.26 13.90 -3.61
C ILE A 70 -20.12 15.39 -3.27
N LYS A 71 -21.08 15.99 -2.53
CA LYS A 71 -20.97 17.38 -2.05
C LYS A 71 -19.74 17.62 -1.20
N ASN A 72 -19.42 16.69 -0.30
CA ASN A 72 -18.23 16.75 0.54
C ASN A 72 -16.95 16.75 -0.29
N ASN A 73 -16.81 15.80 -1.20
CA ASN A 73 -15.67 15.68 -2.09
C ASN A 73 -15.56 16.89 -3.05
N HIS A 74 -16.68 17.42 -3.51
CA HIS A 74 -16.66 18.59 -4.40
C HIS A 74 -16.18 19.85 -3.66
N THR A 75 -16.71 20.13 -2.49
CA THR A 75 -16.23 21.25 -1.67
C THR A 75 -14.79 21.01 -1.23
N GLY A 76 -14.44 19.77 -0.89
CA GLY A 76 -13.05 19.34 -0.64
C GLY A 76 -12.11 19.63 -1.79
N THR A 77 -12.58 19.54 -3.04
CA THR A 77 -11.79 19.88 -4.24
C THR A 77 -11.47 21.39 -4.29
N HIS A 78 -12.42 22.24 -3.96
CA HIS A 78 -12.21 23.70 -3.89
C HIS A 78 -11.23 24.07 -2.75
N VAL A 79 -11.38 23.44 -1.60
CA VAL A 79 -10.45 23.59 -0.45
C VAL A 79 -9.04 23.14 -0.84
N LEU A 80 -8.92 21.99 -1.52
CA LEU A 80 -7.64 21.49 -2.03
C LEU A 80 -6.99 22.45 -3.01
N ASN A 81 -7.73 23.01 -3.95
CA ASN A 81 -7.23 23.99 -4.92
C ASN A 81 -6.63 25.23 -4.20
N LEU A 82 -7.33 25.74 -3.18
CA LEU A 82 -6.79 26.82 -2.34
C LEU A 82 -5.49 26.40 -1.63
N ALA A 83 -5.46 25.21 -1.03
CA ALA A 83 -4.31 24.69 -0.29
C ALA A 83 -3.08 24.51 -1.20
N LEU A 84 -3.28 24.01 -2.41
CA LEU A 84 -2.23 23.87 -3.42
C LEU A 84 -1.61 25.23 -3.79
N ARG A 85 -2.45 26.24 -4.08
CA ARG A 85 -1.99 27.59 -4.41
C ARG A 85 -1.26 28.29 -3.27
N LYS A 86 -1.64 28.00 -2.01
CA LYS A 86 -0.96 28.54 -0.81
C LYS A 86 0.36 27.84 -0.49
N THR A 87 0.57 26.65 -1.01
CA THR A 87 1.74 25.83 -0.65
C THR A 87 2.77 25.74 -1.76
N LEU A 88 2.32 25.58 -3.01
CA LEU A 88 3.22 25.36 -4.13
C LEU A 88 3.65 26.68 -4.76
N GLU A 89 4.90 26.74 -5.19
CA GLU A 89 5.44 27.88 -5.94
C GLU A 89 4.98 27.88 -7.39
N GLY A 90 4.68 29.06 -7.92
CA GLY A 90 4.24 29.28 -9.29
C GLY A 90 2.73 29.16 -9.48
N GLU A 91 2.31 29.18 -10.75
CA GLU A 91 0.91 29.08 -11.09
C GLU A 91 0.43 27.62 -11.01
N VAL A 92 -0.60 27.40 -10.22
CA VAL A 92 -1.30 26.12 -10.07
C VAL A 92 -2.66 26.24 -10.72
N ASP A 93 -2.77 25.71 -11.95
CA ASP A 93 -4.03 25.68 -12.68
C ASP A 93 -4.62 24.28 -12.66
N GLN A 94 -5.93 24.23 -12.54
CA GLN A 94 -6.67 22.98 -12.72
C GLN A 94 -6.62 22.52 -14.19
N LYS A 95 -6.23 21.27 -14.41
CA LYS A 95 -6.20 20.62 -15.72
C LYS A 95 -7.26 19.53 -15.87
N GLY A 96 -7.82 19.04 -14.77
CA GLY A 96 -8.90 18.07 -14.73
C GLY A 96 -9.34 17.80 -13.30
N SER A 97 -10.51 17.19 -13.16
CA SER A 97 -10.99 16.69 -11.85
C SER A 97 -12.03 15.59 -12.03
N LEU A 98 -12.23 14.82 -10.97
CA LEU A 98 -13.31 13.86 -10.80
C LEU A 98 -13.82 13.95 -9.38
N VAL A 99 -15.12 13.97 -9.20
CA VAL A 99 -15.77 13.95 -7.89
C VAL A 99 -16.77 12.79 -7.87
N ALA A 100 -16.42 11.75 -7.16
CA ALA A 100 -17.20 10.55 -6.95
C ALA A 100 -17.63 10.45 -5.47
N PRO A 101 -18.57 9.57 -5.10
CA PRO A 101 -18.92 9.37 -3.70
C PRO A 101 -17.74 8.95 -2.83
N GLU A 102 -16.91 8.03 -3.34
CA GLU A 102 -15.81 7.41 -2.61
C GLU A 102 -14.50 8.19 -2.63
N LYS A 103 -14.34 9.16 -3.55
CA LYS A 103 -13.09 9.94 -3.68
C LYS A 103 -13.23 11.18 -4.53
N LEU A 104 -12.25 12.05 -4.41
CA LEU A 104 -12.00 13.11 -5.37
C LEU A 104 -10.65 12.92 -6.07
N ARG A 105 -10.53 13.44 -7.28
CA ARG A 105 -9.28 13.52 -8.04
C ARG A 105 -9.11 14.93 -8.56
N PHE A 106 -7.91 15.47 -8.42
CA PHE A 106 -7.57 16.79 -8.88
C PHE A 106 -6.26 16.78 -9.67
N ASP A 107 -6.33 17.16 -10.93
CA ASP A 107 -5.20 17.26 -11.85
C ASP A 107 -4.82 18.73 -12.00
N PHE A 108 -3.53 19.07 -11.82
CA PHE A 108 -3.08 20.46 -11.81
C PHE A 108 -1.70 20.62 -12.45
N SER A 109 -1.41 21.84 -12.93
CA SER A 109 -0.10 22.18 -13.49
C SER A 109 0.92 22.31 -12.36
N HIS A 110 1.98 21.49 -12.41
CA HIS A 110 3.17 21.62 -11.56
C HIS A 110 4.34 20.83 -12.16
N LYS A 111 5.53 21.45 -12.19
CA LYS A 111 6.69 20.88 -12.91
C LYS A 111 7.44 19.80 -12.14
N LYS A 112 7.34 19.79 -10.81
CA LYS A 112 8.04 18.90 -9.91
C LYS A 112 7.07 17.93 -9.21
N ALA A 113 7.58 16.83 -8.67
CA ALA A 113 6.81 16.04 -7.71
C ALA A 113 6.55 16.90 -6.46
N VAL A 114 5.35 16.79 -5.91
CA VAL A 114 5.03 17.45 -4.63
C VAL A 114 5.74 16.69 -3.52
N SER A 115 6.57 17.38 -2.75
CA SER A 115 7.32 16.78 -1.65
C SER A 115 6.39 16.34 -0.50
N LEU A 116 6.89 15.45 0.35
CA LEU A 116 6.12 14.98 1.51
C LEU A 116 5.74 16.15 2.46
N ASP A 117 6.66 17.11 2.64
CA ASP A 117 6.39 18.26 3.50
C ASP A 117 5.36 19.22 2.89
N GLU A 118 5.37 19.40 1.57
CA GLU A 118 4.33 20.14 0.86
C GLU A 118 2.98 19.42 0.95
N LEU A 119 2.95 18.09 0.78
CA LEU A 119 1.72 17.30 0.94
C LEU A 119 1.16 17.40 2.35
N ARG A 120 2.03 17.35 3.37
CA ARG A 120 1.64 17.52 4.77
C ARG A 120 1.03 18.90 5.01
N LYS A 121 1.64 19.95 4.46
CA LYS A 121 1.14 21.32 4.55
C LYS A 121 -0.20 21.49 3.83
N ILE A 122 -0.35 20.91 2.64
CA ILE A 122 -1.60 20.94 1.87
C ILE A 122 -2.73 20.25 2.65
N GLU A 123 -2.51 19.02 3.14
CA GLU A 123 -3.49 18.27 3.94
C GLU A 123 -3.86 19.01 5.23
N GLN A 124 -2.87 19.63 5.88
CA GLN A 124 -3.08 20.47 7.06
C GLN A 124 -3.97 21.67 6.75
N ILE A 125 -3.67 22.46 5.71
CA ILE A 125 -4.49 23.60 5.29
C ILE A 125 -5.93 23.16 4.98
N CYS A 126 -6.11 22.03 4.27
CA CYS A 126 -7.44 21.49 3.99
C CYS A 126 -8.21 21.22 5.28
N ASN A 127 -7.60 20.55 6.23
CA ASN A 127 -8.26 20.23 7.50
C ASN A 127 -8.48 21.47 8.40
N GLU A 128 -7.62 22.48 8.33
CA GLU A 128 -7.83 23.78 8.99
C GLU A 128 -9.04 24.51 8.41
N GLN A 129 -9.19 24.58 7.08
CA GLN A 129 -10.35 25.16 6.43
C GLN A 129 -11.65 24.42 6.80
N ILE A 130 -11.62 23.10 6.94
CA ILE A 130 -12.74 22.29 7.38
C ILE A 130 -13.11 22.61 8.84
N LYS A 131 -12.13 22.67 9.74
CA LYS A 131 -12.31 22.98 11.15
C LYS A 131 -12.81 24.41 11.38
N SER A 132 -12.47 25.34 10.50
CA SER A 132 -12.91 26.74 10.60
C SER A 132 -14.42 26.91 10.40
N ASN A 133 -15.13 25.86 9.97
CA ASN A 133 -16.59 25.86 9.82
C ASN A 133 -17.13 27.03 9.01
N PHE A 134 -16.44 27.35 7.91
CA PHE A 134 -16.86 28.42 7.01
C PHE A 134 -18.16 28.08 6.29
N ASN A 135 -19.02 29.09 6.11
CA ASN A 135 -20.15 28.97 5.22
C ASN A 135 -19.71 28.92 3.76
N VAL A 136 -20.42 28.14 2.97
CA VAL A 136 -20.27 28.07 1.51
C VAL A 136 -21.38 28.88 0.86
N TYR A 137 -21.01 29.96 0.20
CA TYR A 137 -21.92 30.88 -0.46
C TYR A 137 -21.91 30.64 -1.97
N TYR A 138 -23.04 30.90 -2.61
CA TYR A 138 -23.13 30.89 -4.07
C TYR A 138 -24.07 31.99 -4.58
N LYS A 139 -23.75 32.51 -5.77
CA LYS A 139 -24.59 33.50 -6.44
C LYS A 139 -24.37 33.43 -7.92
N ASP A 140 -25.46 33.53 -8.68
CA ASP A 140 -25.40 33.75 -10.13
C ASP A 140 -25.16 35.25 -10.40
N VAL A 141 -24.05 35.57 -11.09
CA VAL A 141 -23.49 36.90 -11.26
C VAL A 141 -23.24 37.14 -12.75
N PRO A 142 -23.49 38.34 -13.31
CA PRO A 142 -23.08 38.67 -14.67
C PRO A 142 -21.58 38.37 -14.86
N LEU A 143 -21.22 37.71 -15.97
CA LEU A 143 -19.89 37.14 -16.19
C LEU A 143 -18.77 38.18 -16.07
N GLU A 144 -18.97 39.39 -16.58
CA GLU A 144 -17.96 40.45 -16.49
C GLU A 144 -17.74 40.95 -15.07
N GLN A 145 -18.80 41.04 -14.24
CA GLN A 145 -18.66 41.39 -12.83
C GLN A 145 -17.95 40.29 -12.06
N ALA A 146 -18.26 39.02 -12.34
CA ALA A 146 -17.62 37.88 -11.72
C ALA A 146 -16.12 37.80 -12.05
N LYS A 147 -15.72 38.08 -13.27
CA LYS A 147 -14.32 38.15 -13.72
C LYS A 147 -13.52 39.27 -13.06
N ALA A 148 -14.17 40.34 -12.63
CA ALA A 148 -13.51 41.46 -11.95
C ALA A 148 -12.98 41.09 -10.57
N ILE A 149 -13.50 40.01 -9.93
CA ILE A 149 -13.02 39.56 -8.65
C ILE A 149 -11.59 39.00 -8.79
N SER A 150 -10.60 39.64 -8.20
CA SER A 150 -9.17 39.36 -8.38
C SER A 150 -8.77 37.91 -8.01
N SER A 151 -9.44 37.35 -7.03
CA SER A 151 -9.16 35.99 -6.51
C SER A 151 -9.92 34.87 -7.24
N VAL A 152 -10.89 35.22 -8.13
CA VAL A 152 -11.72 34.23 -8.79
C VAL A 152 -10.90 33.28 -9.67
N ARG A 153 -11.24 32.02 -9.61
CA ARG A 153 -10.62 30.97 -10.43
C ARG A 153 -11.65 30.42 -11.42
N ALA A 154 -11.19 30.28 -12.63
CA ALA A 154 -11.90 29.67 -13.73
C ALA A 154 -11.01 28.61 -14.37
N VAL A 155 -11.57 27.53 -14.88
CA VAL A 155 -10.81 26.52 -15.60
C VAL A 155 -10.44 27.10 -16.97
N PHE A 156 -9.16 27.06 -17.29
CA PHE A 156 -8.65 27.58 -18.55
C PHE A 156 -9.26 26.86 -19.76
N GLY A 157 -9.75 27.63 -20.73
CA GLY A 157 -10.34 27.11 -21.96
C GLY A 157 -11.81 26.66 -21.84
N GLU A 158 -12.45 26.84 -20.69
CA GLU A 158 -13.90 26.63 -20.56
C GLU A 158 -14.70 27.89 -20.94
N THR A 159 -15.85 27.68 -21.58
CA THR A 159 -16.83 28.72 -21.84
C THR A 159 -17.88 28.72 -20.74
N TYR A 160 -18.04 29.83 -20.07
CA TYR A 160 -19.01 30.00 -18.99
C TYR A 160 -20.28 30.68 -19.45
N PRO A 161 -21.45 30.30 -18.88
CA PRO A 161 -22.71 31.00 -19.17
C PRO A 161 -22.71 32.42 -18.61
N ASP A 162 -23.59 33.24 -19.09
CA ASP A 162 -23.89 34.54 -18.49
C ASP A 162 -25.37 34.58 -18.12
N PRO A 163 -25.75 34.68 -16.83
CA PRO A 163 -24.87 34.78 -15.65
C PRO A 163 -24.12 33.50 -15.32
N VAL A 164 -22.94 33.63 -14.67
CA VAL A 164 -22.12 32.55 -14.16
C VAL A 164 -22.33 32.35 -12.63
N ARG A 165 -22.33 31.14 -12.19
CA ARG A 165 -22.37 30.85 -10.73
C ARG A 165 -20.97 30.99 -10.13
N VAL A 166 -20.85 31.87 -9.13
CA VAL A 166 -19.69 32.06 -8.27
C VAL A 166 -19.92 31.30 -6.97
N ILE A 167 -18.99 30.41 -6.63
CA ILE A 167 -18.93 29.74 -5.32
C ILE A 167 -17.83 30.42 -4.50
N SER A 168 -18.13 30.75 -3.25
CA SER A 168 -17.17 31.31 -2.30
C SER A 168 -17.24 30.62 -0.96
N ILE A 169 -16.08 30.22 -0.44
CA ILE A 169 -15.95 29.60 0.87
C ILE A 169 -15.43 30.64 1.86
N GLY A 170 -16.24 30.98 2.88
CA GLY A 170 -15.87 31.86 3.97
C GLY A 170 -16.30 33.33 3.84
N LYS A 171 -16.59 33.81 2.61
CA LYS A 171 -17.04 35.19 2.37
C LYS A 171 -18.28 35.24 1.48
N PRO A 172 -19.30 36.04 1.79
CA PRO A 172 -20.42 36.28 0.93
C PRO A 172 -20.00 36.82 -0.44
N VAL A 173 -20.62 36.37 -1.51
CA VAL A 173 -20.29 36.82 -2.88
C VAL A 173 -20.55 38.31 -3.04
N GLU A 174 -21.52 38.87 -2.32
CA GLU A 174 -21.83 40.32 -2.29
C GLU A 174 -20.64 41.16 -1.80
N GLU A 175 -19.91 40.68 -0.79
CA GLU A 175 -18.70 41.34 -0.26
C GLU A 175 -17.58 41.36 -1.32
N LEU A 176 -17.41 40.23 -2.03
CA LEU A 176 -16.41 40.11 -3.10
C LEU A 176 -16.73 41.08 -4.25
N LEU A 177 -18.01 41.27 -4.61
CA LEU A 177 -18.46 42.16 -5.66
C LEU A 177 -18.39 43.63 -5.26
N ALA A 178 -18.51 43.95 -3.97
CA ALA A 178 -18.41 45.32 -3.45
C ALA A 178 -16.98 45.87 -3.53
N ASP A 179 -15.97 45.00 -3.38
CA ASP A 179 -14.54 45.37 -3.48
C ASP A 179 -13.77 44.27 -4.24
N PRO A 180 -13.96 44.18 -5.59
CA PRO A 180 -13.47 43.02 -6.35
C PRO A 180 -11.93 42.97 -6.47
N SER A 181 -11.22 44.04 -6.24
CA SER A 181 -9.76 44.14 -6.31
C SER A 181 -9.03 43.86 -4.99
N ASN A 182 -9.78 43.59 -3.93
CA ASN A 182 -9.18 43.37 -2.60
C ASN A 182 -8.34 42.09 -2.57
N GLU A 183 -7.06 42.24 -2.23
CA GLU A 183 -6.11 41.15 -2.18
C GLU A 183 -6.40 40.13 -1.06
N GLU A 184 -7.17 40.53 -0.01
CA GLU A 184 -7.59 39.62 1.05
C GLU A 184 -8.38 38.43 0.51
N TRP A 185 -9.09 38.59 -0.61
CA TRP A 185 -9.86 37.53 -1.23
C TRP A 185 -9.02 36.33 -1.67
N ASN A 186 -7.70 36.50 -1.86
CA ASN A 186 -6.77 35.41 -2.15
C ASN A 186 -6.64 34.40 -1.00
N ASN A 187 -7.11 34.75 0.21
CA ASN A 187 -7.14 33.85 1.35
C ASN A 187 -8.32 32.89 1.33
N TYR A 188 -9.27 33.11 0.46
CA TYR A 188 -10.50 32.33 0.35
C TYR A 188 -10.55 31.56 -0.97
N SER A 189 -11.36 30.48 -1.01
CA SER A 189 -11.64 29.78 -2.26
C SER A 189 -12.81 30.49 -2.94
N VAL A 190 -12.55 31.07 -4.13
CA VAL A 190 -13.55 31.74 -4.97
C VAL A 190 -13.42 31.18 -6.38
N GLU A 191 -14.46 30.48 -6.86
CA GLU A 191 -14.38 29.74 -8.13
C GLU A 191 -15.70 29.81 -8.93
N PHE A 192 -15.60 29.73 -10.25
CA PHE A 192 -16.77 29.49 -11.10
C PHE A 192 -17.14 28.03 -11.04
N CYS A 193 -18.28 27.71 -10.46
CA CYS A 193 -18.73 26.34 -10.33
C CYS A 193 -20.26 26.21 -10.30
N GLY A 194 -20.80 25.36 -11.16
CA GLY A 194 -22.26 25.07 -11.20
C GLY A 194 -22.67 23.85 -10.36
N GLY A 195 -21.74 23.16 -9.73
CA GLY A 195 -22.03 21.93 -9.01
C GLY A 195 -22.60 22.14 -7.60
N THR A 196 -22.94 21.03 -6.94
CA THR A 196 -23.51 21.04 -5.59
C THR A 196 -22.41 20.99 -4.53
N HIS A 197 -22.62 21.73 -3.45
CA HIS A 197 -21.67 21.88 -2.35
C HIS A 197 -22.34 21.65 -0.99
N VAL A 198 -21.53 21.46 0.04
CA VAL A 198 -21.99 21.50 1.44
C VAL A 198 -22.38 22.92 1.84
N THR A 199 -23.16 23.08 2.90
CA THR A 199 -23.51 24.40 3.42
C THR A 199 -22.41 25.01 4.27
N LYS A 200 -21.63 24.16 4.93
CA LYS A 200 -20.49 24.53 5.78
C LYS A 200 -19.32 23.60 5.56
N THR A 201 -18.09 24.13 5.64
CA THR A 201 -16.89 23.30 5.46
C THR A 201 -16.77 22.18 6.50
N SER A 202 -17.30 22.35 7.71
CA SER A 202 -17.33 21.31 8.74
C SER A 202 -18.15 20.06 8.35
N ASP A 203 -19.04 20.15 7.36
CA ASP A 203 -19.80 19.00 6.86
C ASP A 203 -18.88 17.98 6.16
N ILE A 204 -17.75 18.44 5.61
CA ILE A 204 -16.71 17.59 4.99
C ILE A 204 -16.10 16.64 6.02
N LYS A 205 -16.08 17.00 7.31
CA LYS A 205 -15.54 16.26 8.46
C LYS A 205 -14.02 16.18 8.47
N PHE A 206 -13.41 15.44 7.54
CA PHE A 206 -11.97 15.23 7.46
C PHE A 206 -11.53 15.06 6.01
N PHE A 207 -10.28 15.42 5.73
CA PHE A 207 -9.67 15.34 4.40
C PHE A 207 -8.34 14.57 4.48
N VAL A 208 -8.15 13.59 3.59
CA VAL A 208 -6.93 12.76 3.52
C VAL A 208 -6.46 12.64 2.08
N ILE A 209 -5.17 12.91 1.85
CA ILE A 209 -4.51 12.68 0.56
C ILE A 209 -4.05 11.22 0.50
N LEU A 210 -4.61 10.44 -0.42
CA LEU A 210 -4.24 9.03 -0.61
C LEU A 210 -3.04 8.86 -1.54
N GLU A 211 -2.96 9.69 -2.60
CA GLU A 211 -1.94 9.56 -3.65
C GLU A 211 -1.58 10.91 -4.24
N GLU A 212 -0.31 11.07 -4.61
CA GLU A 212 0.21 12.11 -5.48
C GLU A 212 1.07 11.48 -6.57
N SER A 213 0.80 11.81 -7.84
CA SER A 213 1.51 11.21 -8.98
C SER A 213 1.59 12.13 -10.18
N GLY A 214 2.60 11.91 -11.04
CA GLY A 214 2.69 12.58 -12.34
C GLY A 214 1.88 11.81 -13.40
N ILE A 215 1.02 12.51 -14.14
CA ILE A 215 0.20 11.90 -15.19
C ILE A 215 0.63 12.33 -16.60
N ALA A 216 1.29 13.47 -16.74
CA ALA A 216 1.87 13.97 -17.96
C ALA A 216 3.01 14.96 -17.64
N LYS A 217 3.76 15.38 -18.65
CA LYS A 217 4.82 16.39 -18.48
C LYS A 217 4.23 17.69 -17.92
N GLY A 218 4.63 18.06 -16.71
CA GLY A 218 4.17 19.28 -16.04
C GLY A 218 2.74 19.19 -15.49
N ILE A 219 2.14 18.00 -15.39
CA ILE A 219 0.82 17.79 -14.80
C ILE A 219 0.90 16.74 -13.69
N ARG A 220 0.45 17.12 -12.52
CA ARG A 220 0.37 16.29 -11.32
C ARG A 220 -1.08 15.97 -10.99
N ARG A 221 -1.28 14.87 -10.29
CA ARG A 221 -2.57 14.37 -9.81
C ARG A 221 -2.53 14.12 -8.33
N ILE A 222 -3.53 14.63 -7.62
CA ILE A 222 -3.84 14.21 -6.26
C ILE A 222 -5.15 13.41 -6.27
N VAL A 223 -5.14 12.29 -5.55
CA VAL A 223 -6.34 11.54 -5.17
C VAL A 223 -6.53 11.72 -3.67
N ALA A 224 -7.72 12.13 -3.28
CA ALA A 224 -8.05 12.36 -1.87
C ALA A 224 -9.46 11.87 -1.54
N VAL A 225 -9.73 11.75 -0.26
CA VAL A 225 -11.01 11.32 0.30
C VAL A 225 -11.46 12.25 1.41
N THR A 226 -12.77 12.31 1.65
CA THR A 226 -13.37 13.11 2.72
C THR A 226 -14.33 12.27 3.56
N GLY A 227 -14.79 12.82 4.69
CA GLY A 227 -15.85 12.21 5.51
C GLY A 227 -15.51 10.79 5.97
N THR A 228 -16.41 9.87 5.74
CA THR A 228 -16.32 8.47 6.17
C THR A 228 -15.08 7.78 5.61
N GLU A 229 -14.77 7.97 4.33
CA GLU A 229 -13.61 7.36 3.67
C GLU A 229 -12.29 7.89 4.26
N ALA A 230 -12.24 9.16 4.64
CA ALA A 230 -11.06 9.74 5.29
C ALA A 230 -10.86 9.19 6.71
N PHE A 231 -11.93 8.99 7.48
CA PHE A 231 -11.86 8.34 8.80
C PHE A 231 -11.44 6.87 8.67
N GLU A 232 -11.94 6.17 7.67
CA GLU A 232 -11.56 4.78 7.43
C GLU A 232 -10.07 4.66 7.08
N ALA A 233 -9.57 5.53 6.20
CA ALA A 233 -8.13 5.57 5.87
C ALA A 233 -7.27 5.83 7.12
N GLN A 234 -7.72 6.70 8.01
CA GLN A 234 -7.03 6.99 9.28
C GLN A 234 -7.09 5.79 10.25
N ARG A 235 -8.24 5.13 10.37
CA ARG A 235 -8.43 3.95 11.20
C ARG A 235 -7.49 2.81 10.76
N ILE A 236 -7.45 2.53 9.46
CA ILE A 236 -6.57 1.50 8.88
C ILE A 236 -5.09 1.80 9.19
N ALA A 237 -4.66 3.08 9.06
CA ALA A 237 -3.31 3.48 9.38
C ALA A 237 -2.96 3.24 10.85
N GLN A 238 -3.86 3.61 11.79
CA GLN A 238 -3.68 3.42 13.22
C GLN A 238 -3.62 1.93 13.61
N GLU A 239 -4.50 1.11 13.06
CA GLU A 239 -4.50 -0.34 13.30
C GLU A 239 -3.21 -0.99 12.81
N PHE A 240 -2.76 -0.62 11.61
CA PHE A 240 -1.48 -1.12 11.08
C PHE A 240 -0.30 -0.67 11.96
N GLU A 241 -0.29 0.57 12.39
CA GLU A 241 0.75 1.09 13.29
C GLU A 241 0.79 0.33 14.61
N ALA A 242 -0.37 0.09 15.21
CA ALA A 242 -0.48 -0.68 16.46
C ALA A 242 0.06 -2.11 16.30
N GLU A 243 -0.25 -2.77 15.19
CA GLU A 243 0.26 -4.10 14.88
C GLU A 243 1.77 -4.11 14.62
N LEU A 244 2.29 -3.11 13.92
CA LEU A 244 3.73 -2.94 13.69
C LEU A 244 4.48 -2.73 15.01
N ASN A 245 3.94 -1.87 15.90
CA ASN A 245 4.48 -1.64 17.24
C ASN A 245 4.46 -2.91 18.11
N ALA A 246 3.38 -3.69 18.04
CA ALA A 246 3.30 -4.97 18.76
C ALA A 246 4.33 -5.97 18.22
N THR A 247 4.53 -6.01 16.90
CA THR A 247 5.53 -6.87 16.27
C THR A 247 6.97 -6.45 16.62
N GLU A 248 7.24 -5.16 16.71
CA GLU A 248 8.54 -4.63 17.14
C GLU A 248 8.92 -5.13 18.53
N LYS A 249 7.97 -5.18 19.49
CA LYS A 249 8.17 -5.60 20.87
C LYS A 249 8.35 -7.13 21.04
N LEU A 250 8.04 -7.94 20.02
CA LEU A 250 8.27 -9.38 20.11
C LEU A 250 9.77 -9.67 20.24
N SER A 251 10.11 -10.68 21.04
CA SER A 251 11.47 -11.22 21.05
C SER A 251 11.82 -11.77 19.66
N PHE A 252 13.12 -11.76 19.35
CA PHE A 252 13.58 -12.28 18.07
C PHE A 252 13.22 -13.78 17.93
N SER A 253 12.52 -14.11 16.85
CA SER A 253 12.08 -15.46 16.54
C SER A 253 11.68 -15.54 15.06
N GLN A 254 11.56 -16.77 14.54
CA GLN A 254 11.01 -17.00 13.20
C GLN A 254 9.59 -16.44 13.05
N VAL A 255 8.80 -16.45 14.12
CA VAL A 255 7.44 -15.87 14.15
C VAL A 255 7.51 -14.37 13.89
N LYS A 256 8.42 -13.63 14.56
CA LYS A 256 8.62 -12.19 14.33
C LYS A 256 9.05 -11.91 12.88
N GLU A 257 9.99 -12.70 12.36
CA GLU A 257 10.49 -12.57 11.00
C GLU A 257 9.38 -12.78 9.97
N LYS A 258 8.58 -13.85 10.12
CA LYS A 258 7.45 -14.15 9.24
C LYS A 258 6.39 -13.04 9.29
N LYS A 259 6.01 -12.62 10.50
CA LYS A 259 5.01 -11.55 10.69
C LYS A 259 5.47 -10.23 10.08
N LEU A 260 6.76 -9.90 10.18
CA LEU A 260 7.30 -8.69 9.58
C LEU A 260 7.26 -8.74 8.04
N LYS A 261 7.55 -9.89 7.43
CA LYS A 261 7.39 -10.09 5.98
C LYS A 261 5.96 -9.88 5.52
N GLU A 262 4.98 -10.43 6.24
CA GLU A 262 3.54 -10.25 5.97
C GLU A 262 3.13 -8.78 6.08
N LEU A 263 3.58 -8.07 7.11
CA LEU A 263 3.34 -6.64 7.28
C LEU A 263 3.95 -5.81 6.14
N GLY A 264 5.14 -6.15 5.67
CA GLY A 264 5.78 -5.46 4.55
C GLY A 264 4.98 -5.55 3.25
N VAL A 265 4.43 -6.72 2.94
CA VAL A 265 3.54 -6.92 1.77
C VAL A 265 2.26 -6.10 1.93
N ARG A 266 1.60 -6.20 3.11
CA ARG A 266 0.35 -5.52 3.40
C ARG A 266 0.48 -4.00 3.36
N LEU A 267 1.58 -3.43 3.88
CA LEU A 267 1.85 -1.99 3.85
C LEU A 267 1.80 -1.41 2.43
N GLY A 268 2.31 -2.14 1.46
CA GLY A 268 2.25 -1.74 0.04
C GLY A 268 0.84 -1.58 -0.50
N GLN A 269 -0.11 -2.36 0.01
CA GLN A 269 -1.50 -2.46 -0.47
C GLN A 269 -2.48 -1.56 0.29
N LEU A 270 -2.07 -0.95 1.42
CA LEU A 270 -2.97 -0.11 2.22
C LEU A 270 -3.40 1.14 1.45
N SER A 271 -4.71 1.42 1.49
CA SER A 271 -5.30 2.68 1.05
C SER A 271 -5.41 3.63 2.24
N ILE A 272 -4.33 4.33 2.55
CA ILE A 272 -4.17 5.24 3.69
C ILE A 272 -3.50 6.54 3.22
N SER A 273 -3.46 7.57 4.08
CA SER A 273 -2.75 8.81 3.77
C SER A 273 -1.34 8.52 3.23
N VAL A 274 -0.97 9.18 2.13
CA VAL A 274 0.38 9.10 1.56
C VAL A 274 1.45 9.49 2.59
N ILE A 275 1.13 10.40 3.49
CA ILE A 275 1.97 10.86 4.60
C ILE A 275 2.16 9.72 5.61
N SER A 276 1.05 9.17 6.12
CA SER A 276 1.09 8.03 7.07
C SER A 276 1.77 6.81 6.46
N LYS A 277 1.52 6.55 5.18
CA LYS A 277 2.17 5.44 4.46
C LYS A 277 3.68 5.59 4.41
N HIS A 278 4.18 6.79 4.20
CA HIS A 278 5.61 7.08 4.22
C HIS A 278 6.20 6.89 5.63
N GLU A 279 5.56 7.45 6.66
CA GLU A 279 6.01 7.34 8.05
C GLU A 279 6.04 5.87 8.53
N LEU A 280 4.99 5.12 8.22
CA LEU A 280 4.92 3.68 8.52
C LEU A 280 5.99 2.88 7.76
N LYS A 281 6.29 3.25 6.51
CA LYS A 281 7.34 2.62 5.72
C LYS A 281 8.73 2.88 6.30
N GLU A 282 9.01 4.09 6.75
CA GLU A 282 10.27 4.40 7.43
C GLU A 282 10.43 3.61 8.73
N LYS A 283 9.36 3.56 9.54
CA LYS A 283 9.35 2.77 10.78
C LYS A 283 9.53 1.29 10.50
N PHE A 284 8.81 0.74 9.53
CA PHE A 284 8.96 -0.63 9.08
C PHE A 284 10.40 -0.94 8.66
N ASN A 285 11.02 -0.09 7.83
CA ASN A 285 12.38 -0.27 7.35
C ASN A 285 13.42 -0.29 8.49
N LYS A 286 13.23 0.51 9.55
CA LYS A 286 14.08 0.50 10.73
C LYS A 286 14.00 -0.84 11.46
N ILE A 287 12.78 -1.35 11.67
CA ILE A 287 12.55 -2.63 12.35
C ILE A 287 13.08 -3.80 11.49
N ASP A 288 12.79 -3.81 10.20
CA ASP A 288 13.23 -4.83 9.25
C ASP A 288 14.76 -4.93 9.17
N LYS A 289 15.45 -3.78 9.20
CA LYS A 289 16.92 -3.73 9.26
C LYS A 289 17.46 -4.41 10.52
N VAL A 290 16.91 -4.08 11.68
CA VAL A 290 17.33 -4.70 12.96
C VAL A 290 17.12 -6.22 12.91
N VAL A 291 15.96 -6.67 12.46
CA VAL A 291 15.66 -8.11 12.34
C VAL A 291 16.61 -8.80 11.37
N LYS A 292 16.88 -8.20 10.19
CA LYS A 292 17.84 -8.74 9.21
C LYS A 292 19.27 -8.83 9.74
N ASP A 293 19.70 -7.84 10.51
CA ASP A 293 21.04 -7.83 11.10
C ASP A 293 21.14 -8.91 12.19
N GLU A 294 20.07 -9.17 12.94
CA GLU A 294 20.00 -10.23 13.94
C GLU A 294 20.01 -11.62 13.29
N VAL A 295 19.24 -11.83 12.21
CA VAL A 295 19.27 -13.07 11.40
C VAL A 295 20.70 -13.36 10.90
N LYS A 296 21.38 -12.34 10.36
CA LYS A 296 22.77 -12.49 9.88
C LYS A 296 23.75 -12.83 11.03
N SER A 297 23.59 -12.18 12.17
CA SER A 297 24.41 -12.41 13.36
C SER A 297 24.23 -13.84 13.86
N ARG A 298 22.98 -14.31 13.95
CA ARG A 298 22.64 -15.68 14.34
C ARG A 298 23.24 -16.69 13.37
N ALA A 299 23.04 -16.51 12.07
CA ALA A 299 23.61 -17.39 11.05
C ALA A 299 25.13 -17.50 11.15
N LYS A 300 25.85 -16.38 11.45
CA LYS A 300 27.29 -16.42 11.71
C LYS A 300 27.67 -17.23 12.96
N LYS A 301 26.91 -17.11 14.04
CA LYS A 301 27.11 -17.89 15.27
C LYS A 301 26.91 -19.38 15.01
N GLU A 302 25.84 -19.74 14.28
CA GLU A 302 25.54 -21.12 13.88
C GLU A 302 26.66 -21.73 13.04
N ILE A 303 27.16 -20.98 12.05
CA ILE A 303 28.33 -21.40 11.24
C ILE A 303 29.52 -21.67 12.15
N LYS A 304 29.88 -20.72 13.02
CA LYS A 304 31.02 -20.87 13.93
C LYS A 304 30.85 -22.08 14.86
N GLN A 305 29.66 -22.21 15.45
CA GLN A 305 29.33 -23.34 16.31
C GLN A 305 29.54 -24.69 15.59
N THR A 306 29.03 -24.82 14.38
CA THR A 306 29.16 -26.05 13.59
C THR A 306 30.64 -26.36 13.26
N VAL A 307 31.41 -25.36 12.85
CA VAL A 307 32.85 -25.55 12.57
C VAL A 307 33.61 -25.91 13.84
N ASP A 308 33.38 -25.21 14.96
CA ASP A 308 34.03 -25.46 16.24
C ASP A 308 33.67 -26.87 16.77
N GLU A 309 32.44 -27.32 16.55
CA GLU A 309 32.01 -28.69 16.96
C GLU A 309 32.75 -29.78 16.18
N VAL A 310 32.87 -29.61 14.85
CA VAL A 310 33.63 -30.53 14.01
C VAL A 310 35.11 -30.55 14.42
N LYS A 311 35.69 -29.36 14.66
CA LYS A 311 37.06 -29.22 15.10
C LYS A 311 37.32 -29.91 16.43
N ASN A 312 36.53 -29.59 17.45
CA ASN A 312 36.66 -30.16 18.79
C ASN A 312 36.49 -31.67 18.79
N TYR A 313 35.60 -32.21 17.93
CA TYR A 313 35.41 -33.64 17.80
C TYR A 313 36.71 -34.33 17.38
N PHE A 314 37.38 -33.88 16.33
CA PHE A 314 38.60 -34.49 15.84
C PHE A 314 39.84 -34.16 16.70
N GLU A 315 39.85 -33.04 17.42
CA GLU A 315 40.91 -32.74 18.38
C GLU A 315 40.84 -33.67 19.59
N THR A 316 39.64 -34.02 20.05
CA THR A 316 39.38 -34.91 21.18
C THR A 316 39.53 -36.38 20.78
N ASN A 317 39.08 -36.76 19.60
CA ASN A 317 39.10 -38.13 19.07
C ASN A 317 40.11 -38.25 17.91
N LYS A 318 41.40 -38.21 18.22
CA LYS A 318 42.48 -38.16 17.20
C LYS A 318 42.44 -39.34 16.23
N ASP A 319 42.01 -40.51 16.71
CA ASP A 319 41.95 -41.76 15.92
C ASP A 319 40.65 -41.85 15.09
N ALA A 320 39.69 -40.96 15.31
CA ALA A 320 38.45 -40.94 14.52
C ALA A 320 38.73 -40.52 13.08
N THR A 321 38.25 -41.28 12.12
CA THR A 321 38.38 -41.01 10.69
C THR A 321 37.16 -40.36 10.12
N TYR A 322 36.04 -40.37 10.82
CA TYR A 322 34.80 -39.73 10.39
C TYR A 322 33.97 -39.13 11.54
N PHE A 323 33.10 -38.19 11.23
CA PHE A 323 32.10 -37.61 12.12
C PHE A 323 30.76 -37.43 11.41
N VAL A 324 29.71 -38.01 12.00
CA VAL A 324 28.33 -37.92 11.48
C VAL A 324 27.44 -37.31 12.56
N LYS A 325 26.74 -36.21 12.24
CA LYS A 325 25.87 -35.56 13.22
C LYS A 325 24.75 -34.73 12.59
N ALA A 326 23.57 -34.77 13.24
CA ALA A 326 22.58 -33.70 13.09
C ALA A 326 22.94 -32.59 14.10
N VAL A 327 23.39 -31.46 13.57
CA VAL A 327 23.76 -30.30 14.39
C VAL A 327 22.48 -29.57 14.80
N ASP A 328 22.36 -29.25 16.09
CA ASP A 328 21.18 -28.61 16.66
C ASP A 328 21.13 -27.07 16.33
N ILE A 329 20.92 -26.78 15.06
CA ILE A 329 20.73 -25.42 14.51
C ILE A 329 19.64 -25.46 13.47
N PRO A 330 19.00 -24.29 13.14
CA PRO A 330 18.09 -24.18 12.01
C PRO A 330 18.73 -24.61 10.68
N THR A 331 17.92 -24.80 9.68
CA THR A 331 18.36 -25.15 8.33
C THR A 331 19.41 -24.16 7.81
N ASN A 332 20.67 -24.58 7.76
CA ASN A 332 21.79 -23.73 7.41
C ASN A 332 22.83 -24.49 6.57
N ALA A 333 22.58 -24.60 5.27
CA ALA A 333 23.50 -25.25 4.33
C ALA A 333 24.90 -24.58 4.32
N LYS A 334 24.99 -23.28 4.63
CA LYS A 334 26.27 -22.57 4.68
C LYS A 334 27.13 -23.05 5.87
N ALA A 335 26.52 -23.40 7.00
CA ALA A 335 27.27 -23.96 8.12
C ALA A 335 27.96 -25.28 7.74
N ILE A 336 27.27 -26.14 7.00
CA ILE A 336 27.85 -27.38 6.46
C ILE A 336 28.99 -27.06 5.46
N THR A 337 28.78 -26.11 4.55
CA THR A 337 29.80 -25.71 3.56
C THR A 337 31.08 -25.20 4.23
N GLU A 338 30.97 -24.39 5.28
CA GLU A 338 32.14 -23.85 6.02
C GLU A 338 32.83 -24.97 6.83
N ALA A 339 32.09 -25.93 7.41
CA ALA A 339 32.67 -27.11 8.05
C ALA A 339 33.44 -27.99 7.06
N VAL A 340 32.89 -28.18 5.85
CA VAL A 340 33.60 -28.87 4.75
C VAL A 340 34.86 -28.11 4.33
N ALA A 341 34.80 -26.77 4.23
CA ALA A 341 35.96 -25.94 3.89
C ALA A 341 37.07 -26.06 4.94
N TYR A 342 36.72 -26.11 6.23
CA TYR A 342 37.67 -26.39 7.32
C TYR A 342 38.36 -27.70 7.12
N LEU A 343 37.66 -28.83 6.88
CA LEU A 343 38.31 -30.12 6.68
C LEU A 343 39.25 -30.10 5.45
N LYS A 344 38.81 -29.55 4.36
CA LYS A 344 39.64 -29.43 3.14
C LYS A 344 40.97 -28.71 3.36
N SER A 345 40.97 -27.75 4.29
CA SER A 345 42.19 -26.98 4.59
C SER A 345 43.06 -27.62 5.66
N SER A 346 42.46 -28.19 6.71
CA SER A 346 43.13 -28.49 7.98
C SER A 346 43.07 -29.96 8.41
N ALA A 347 42.18 -30.78 7.82
CA ALA A 347 41.99 -32.20 8.22
C ALA A 347 41.52 -33.03 6.99
N LYS A 348 42.30 -33.06 5.94
CA LYS A 348 41.95 -33.70 4.64
C LYS A 348 41.79 -35.23 4.73
N ASP A 349 42.39 -35.84 5.74
CA ASP A 349 42.30 -37.26 6.05
C ASP A 349 40.98 -37.67 6.77
N LYS A 350 40.21 -36.69 7.21
CA LYS A 350 38.93 -36.90 7.94
C LYS A 350 37.75 -36.76 7.03
N SER A 351 36.64 -37.44 7.34
CA SER A 351 35.36 -37.35 6.64
C SER A 351 34.28 -36.78 7.56
N ILE A 352 33.35 -36.03 7.02
CA ILE A 352 32.14 -35.58 7.76
C ILE A 352 30.87 -35.84 6.96
N TYR A 353 29.78 -36.08 7.70
CA TYR A 353 28.42 -35.98 7.19
C TYR A 353 27.57 -35.21 8.19
N LEU A 354 27.07 -34.03 7.79
CA LEU A 354 26.31 -33.16 8.67
C LEU A 354 24.92 -32.95 8.17
N LEU A 355 23.97 -32.82 9.08
CA LEU A 355 22.60 -32.38 8.83
C LEU A 355 22.30 -31.17 9.72
N THR A 356 21.52 -30.21 9.20
CA THR A 356 21.05 -29.04 9.96
C THR A 356 19.59 -28.79 9.65
N GLY A 357 18.78 -28.56 10.67
CA GLY A 357 17.33 -28.33 10.48
C GLY A 357 16.59 -28.66 11.77
N ASN A 358 16.43 -27.66 12.66
CA ASN A 358 15.57 -27.75 13.83
C ASN A 358 14.54 -26.60 13.85
N ASP A 359 14.23 -26.04 12.67
CA ASP A 359 13.30 -24.94 12.56
C ASP A 359 11.85 -25.39 12.32
N SER A 360 10.91 -24.46 12.41
CA SER A 360 9.49 -24.72 12.22
C SER A 360 9.08 -24.91 10.74
N GLU A 361 10.00 -24.73 9.79
CA GLU A 361 9.71 -24.89 8.37
C GLU A 361 9.75 -26.36 7.92
N GLY A 362 10.24 -27.24 8.78
CA GLY A 362 10.35 -28.68 8.50
C GLY A 362 11.42 -29.03 7.47
N LYS A 363 12.21 -28.05 7.05
CA LYS A 363 13.30 -28.26 6.11
C LYS A 363 14.55 -28.77 6.81
N ILE A 364 15.38 -29.49 6.06
CA ILE A 364 16.65 -30.02 6.53
C ILE A 364 17.70 -29.91 5.41
N ALA A 365 18.85 -29.33 5.74
CA ALA A 365 20.01 -29.34 4.85
C ALA A 365 20.98 -30.44 5.29
N HIS A 366 21.64 -31.06 4.33
CA HIS A 366 22.67 -32.05 4.58
C HIS A 366 23.86 -31.91 3.65
N GLY A 367 25.00 -32.43 4.05
CA GLY A 367 26.16 -32.44 3.18
C GLY A 367 27.36 -33.14 3.82
N CYS A 368 28.30 -33.55 2.98
CA CYS A 368 29.46 -34.30 3.39
C CYS A 368 30.75 -33.82 2.66
N TYR A 369 31.84 -34.13 3.33
CA TYR A 369 33.16 -34.24 2.72
C TYR A 369 33.69 -35.63 3.01
N ILE A 370 34.08 -36.38 1.97
CA ILE A 370 34.65 -37.72 2.08
C ILE A 370 36.14 -37.65 1.78
N SER A 371 36.99 -38.08 2.70
CA SER A 371 38.43 -38.11 2.51
C SER A 371 38.82 -39.09 1.40
N ASN A 372 39.99 -38.88 0.76
CA ASN A 372 40.47 -39.79 -0.26
C ASN A 372 40.67 -41.21 0.28
N GLU A 373 41.18 -41.33 1.52
CA GLU A 373 41.34 -42.64 2.19
C GLU A 373 39.99 -43.37 2.39
N ALA A 374 38.92 -42.61 2.70
CA ALA A 374 37.62 -43.22 2.83
C ALA A 374 37.03 -43.65 1.45
N ILE A 375 37.33 -42.92 0.39
CA ILE A 375 36.95 -43.28 -1.00
C ILE A 375 37.69 -44.57 -1.42
N GLU A 376 38.99 -44.68 -1.14
CA GLU A 376 39.80 -45.88 -1.40
C GLU A 376 39.28 -47.14 -0.66
N LYS A 377 38.67 -46.94 0.54
CA LYS A 377 38.02 -47.98 1.32
C LYS A 377 36.55 -48.22 0.87
N GLY A 378 36.12 -47.62 -0.21
CA GLY A 378 34.83 -47.91 -0.83
C GLY A 378 33.67 -47.06 -0.30
N VAL A 379 33.92 -45.89 0.33
CA VAL A 379 32.88 -44.94 0.71
C VAL A 379 32.54 -44.07 -0.50
N ASP A 380 31.31 -44.23 -1.00
CA ASP A 380 30.79 -43.39 -2.13
C ASP A 380 29.94 -42.25 -1.59
N GLY A 381 30.47 -41.01 -1.65
CA GLY A 381 29.81 -39.80 -1.19
C GLY A 381 28.51 -39.49 -1.97
N ALA A 382 28.43 -39.83 -3.26
CA ALA A 382 27.25 -39.62 -4.05
C ALA A 382 26.11 -40.60 -3.62
N ALA A 383 26.45 -41.86 -3.39
CA ALA A 383 25.52 -42.86 -2.88
C ALA A 383 24.98 -42.49 -1.48
N LEU A 384 25.87 -42.06 -0.56
CA LEU A 384 25.48 -41.54 0.76
C LEU A 384 24.51 -40.37 0.67
N ALA A 385 24.85 -39.37 -0.13
CA ALA A 385 24.01 -38.20 -0.27
C ALA A 385 22.64 -38.52 -0.90
N LYS A 386 22.58 -39.45 -1.86
CA LYS A 386 21.33 -39.96 -2.44
C LYS A 386 20.49 -40.74 -1.41
N GLN A 387 21.11 -41.55 -0.58
CA GLN A 387 20.45 -42.32 0.50
C GLN A 387 19.84 -41.37 1.52
N VAL A 388 20.60 -40.39 2.04
CA VAL A 388 20.07 -39.37 2.94
C VAL A 388 18.90 -38.62 2.30
N SER A 389 19.05 -38.19 1.06
CA SER A 389 17.96 -37.51 0.35
C SER A 389 16.68 -38.36 0.26
N SER A 390 16.81 -39.67 0.08
CA SER A 390 15.62 -40.55 0.06
C SER A 390 14.93 -40.68 1.42
N ILE A 391 15.69 -40.61 2.52
CA ILE A 391 15.16 -40.67 3.89
C ILE A 391 14.46 -39.36 4.23
N ILE A 392 15.13 -38.22 4.01
CA ILE A 392 14.64 -36.88 4.39
C ILE A 392 13.73 -36.23 3.36
N GLY A 393 13.36 -36.93 2.25
CA GLY A 393 12.41 -36.44 1.25
C GLY A 393 12.98 -35.34 0.35
N GLY A 394 14.22 -35.46 -0.14
CA GLY A 394 14.87 -34.39 -0.86
C GLY A 394 15.69 -34.78 -2.09
N LYS A 395 16.60 -33.91 -2.47
CA LYS A 395 17.58 -34.13 -3.56
C LYS A 395 18.95 -33.68 -3.10
N ALA A 396 19.98 -34.38 -3.58
CA ALA A 396 21.35 -33.99 -3.37
C ALA A 396 22.12 -33.96 -4.69
N GLY A 397 23.20 -33.18 -4.69
CA GLY A 397 24.14 -33.10 -5.78
C GLY A 397 25.52 -32.71 -5.26
N GLY A 398 26.54 -32.90 -6.09
CA GLY A 398 27.91 -32.57 -5.74
C GLY A 398 28.89 -33.08 -6.75
N LYS A 399 30.18 -32.90 -6.48
CA LYS A 399 31.27 -33.33 -7.33
C LYS A 399 32.50 -33.68 -6.49
N GLY A 400 33.20 -34.76 -6.88
CA GLY A 400 34.38 -35.20 -6.19
C GLY A 400 34.10 -35.69 -4.78
N ASN A 401 34.72 -35.07 -3.80
CA ASN A 401 34.62 -35.44 -2.38
C ASN A 401 33.48 -34.74 -1.63
N VAL A 402 32.70 -33.86 -2.28
CA VAL A 402 31.71 -33.01 -1.62
C VAL A 402 30.35 -33.18 -2.24
N PHE A 403 29.36 -33.48 -1.41
CA PHE A 403 27.96 -33.59 -1.80
C PHE A 403 27.11 -32.85 -0.76
N GLN A 404 26.02 -32.25 -1.22
CA GLN A 404 25.07 -31.54 -0.36
C GLN A 404 23.66 -31.61 -0.96
N GLY A 405 22.65 -31.40 -0.10
CA GLY A 405 21.27 -31.45 -0.51
C GLY A 405 20.35 -30.85 0.53
N MET A 406 19.08 -30.88 0.21
CA MET A 406 17.99 -30.42 1.10
C MET A 406 16.82 -31.40 1.02
N GLY A 407 16.10 -31.55 2.13
CA GLY A 407 14.88 -32.32 2.27
C GLY A 407 13.79 -31.57 3.03
N ASP A 408 12.64 -32.20 3.17
CA ASP A 408 11.45 -31.66 3.83
C ASP A 408 10.92 -32.52 5.00
N LYS A 409 11.64 -33.63 5.34
CA LYS A 409 11.32 -34.53 6.47
C LYS A 409 12.34 -34.41 7.58
N GLN A 410 12.32 -33.29 8.26
CA GLN A 410 13.23 -32.98 9.37
C GLN A 410 13.18 -34.04 10.49
N THR A 411 12.01 -34.61 10.74
CA THR A 411 11.82 -35.67 11.76
C THR A 411 12.63 -36.95 11.50
N GLU A 412 13.10 -37.15 10.26
CA GLU A 412 13.88 -38.30 9.86
C GLU A 412 15.43 -38.09 10.04
N ALA A 413 15.84 -36.94 10.58
CA ALA A 413 17.25 -36.61 10.73
C ALA A 413 18.06 -37.66 11.52
N ASP A 414 17.55 -38.12 12.65
CA ASP A 414 18.22 -39.11 13.50
C ASP A 414 18.36 -40.47 12.80
N LYS A 415 17.34 -40.85 12.02
CA LYS A 415 17.40 -42.08 11.21
C LYS A 415 18.48 -41.97 10.13
N ALA A 416 18.55 -40.81 9.45
CA ALA A 416 19.59 -40.56 8.46
C ALA A 416 21.00 -40.60 9.07
N VAL A 417 21.19 -40.00 10.25
CA VAL A 417 22.45 -40.07 11.03
C VAL A 417 22.83 -41.51 11.38
N ALA A 418 21.87 -42.28 11.86
CA ALA A 418 22.12 -43.68 12.25
C ALA A 418 22.57 -44.55 11.06
N GLU A 419 21.86 -44.42 9.92
CA GLU A 419 22.20 -45.16 8.71
C GLU A 419 23.58 -44.76 8.15
N ILE A 420 23.89 -43.47 8.04
CA ILE A 420 25.19 -43.00 7.57
C ILE A 420 26.31 -43.44 8.53
N THR A 421 26.09 -43.34 9.83
CA THR A 421 27.05 -43.80 10.82
C THR A 421 27.33 -45.32 10.67
N GLY A 422 26.30 -46.12 10.42
CA GLY A 422 26.44 -47.56 10.17
C GLY A 422 27.31 -47.82 8.94
N LEU A 423 27.09 -47.13 7.83
CA LEU A 423 27.87 -47.28 6.61
C LEU A 423 29.35 -46.87 6.79
N PHE A 424 29.61 -45.76 7.49
CA PHE A 424 30.97 -45.37 7.77
C PHE A 424 31.67 -46.40 8.68
N LYS A 425 30.97 -46.93 9.68
CA LYS A 425 31.48 -47.95 10.58
C LYS A 425 31.81 -49.24 9.83
N GLU A 426 30.95 -49.70 8.96
CA GLU A 426 31.16 -50.90 8.11
C GLU A 426 32.42 -50.76 7.23
N LYS A 427 32.65 -49.60 6.63
CA LYS A 427 33.72 -49.38 5.65
C LYS A 427 35.05 -48.93 6.26
N LEU A 428 35.02 -48.22 7.40
CA LEU A 428 36.19 -47.54 7.97
C LEU A 428 36.70 -48.12 9.27
N THR A 429 35.91 -48.97 9.94
CA THR A 429 36.36 -49.66 11.15
C THR A 429 36.84 -51.10 10.77
N ILE A 430 38.12 -51.27 10.61
CA ILE A 430 38.80 -52.57 10.53
C ILE A 430 39.65 -52.71 11.77
#